data_f58b026d2f7d8e286b8d8facc0a1b16a
#
_entry.id   f58b026d2f7d8e286b8d8facc0a1b16a
#
_cell.length_a   1.000
_cell.length_b   1.000
_cell.length_c   1.000
_cell.angle_alpha   90.00
_cell.angle_beta   90.00
_cell.angle_gamma   90.00
#
_symmetry.space_group_name_H-M   'P 1'
#
loop_
_entity.id
_entity.type
_entity.pdbx_description
1 polymer ?
#
loop_
_entity_poly.entity_id
_entity_poly.type
_entity_poly.pdbx_seq_one_letter_code
_entity_poly.pdbx_strand_id
1 'polypeptide(L)'
;RANYVLFNRYYLTATFRADCSTRFAKGHQWGYFPSGAVAWRMSDEEFMQDASSWLSNLKFRLSLGMAGNNNVDLGYLHPDFLSQQMTYLDMGKGTSNILVVGGSNKIASNPDLKWETTITRDFGIDYGFFNERLTGTIDLYWNTTKDLIIRQNMPARYNYQYQNIGSTRNMGMEFSIKGVILDKKSKSLSYNLSIDANISFNKTRVQDLGNMTSMLAQTSCFGSSEYLTTAEFLLEVGQPVGNVLGYETDGYYTANDFQSYLVSSHAWGLKDGVVNYGD
;
A
#
# COMPACT_ATOMS: atom_id res chain seq x y z
N ARG A 1 25.02 0.21 13.35
CA ARG A 1 25.28 -0.72 12.25
C ARG A 1 26.65 -1.33 12.40
N ALA A 2 26.73 -2.65 12.26
CA ALA A 2 27.96 -3.43 12.24
C ALA A 2 28.03 -4.19 10.91
N ASN A 3 29.19 -4.13 10.26
CA ASN A 3 29.50 -4.93 9.08
C ASN A 3 30.74 -5.77 9.39
N TYR A 4 30.68 -7.02 9.06
CA TYR A 4 31.78 -7.95 9.24
C TYR A 4 32.01 -8.75 7.97
N VAL A 5 33.25 -8.87 7.57
CA VAL A 5 33.67 -9.63 6.39
C VAL A 5 34.65 -10.69 6.84
N LEU A 6 34.32 -11.94 6.61
CA LEU A 6 35.15 -13.10 6.98
C LEU A 6 35.67 -13.75 5.70
N PHE A 7 36.99 -13.96 5.64
CA PHE A 7 37.72 -14.57 4.51
C PHE A 7 37.41 -13.96 3.14
N ASN A 8 36.95 -12.70 3.09
CA ASN A 8 36.49 -12.01 1.87
C ASN A 8 35.33 -12.72 1.11
N ARG A 9 34.72 -13.76 1.71
CA ARG A 9 33.65 -14.58 1.10
C ARG A 9 32.33 -14.45 1.84
N TYR A 10 32.37 -14.26 3.15
CA TYR A 10 31.16 -14.18 3.98
C TYR A 10 30.99 -12.76 4.49
N TYR A 11 29.85 -12.18 4.19
CA TYR A 11 29.49 -10.81 4.57
C TYR A 11 28.34 -10.86 5.56
N LEU A 12 28.52 -10.23 6.69
CA LEU A 12 27.49 -10.13 7.73
C LEU A 12 27.22 -8.66 7.99
N THR A 13 25.96 -8.30 7.99
CA THR A 13 25.50 -6.95 8.37
C THR A 13 24.43 -7.06 9.42
N ALA A 14 24.57 -6.29 10.49
CA ALA A 14 23.53 -6.12 11.49
C ALA A 14 23.27 -4.63 11.71
N THR A 15 22.02 -4.25 11.76
CA THR A 15 21.59 -2.87 12.02
C THR A 15 20.49 -2.89 13.06
N PHE A 16 20.58 -1.98 14.01
CA PHE A 16 19.52 -1.73 14.96
C PHE A 16 19.18 -0.23 14.90
N ARG A 17 17.90 0.08 14.81
CA ARG A 17 17.40 1.43 14.78
C ARG A 17 16.29 1.58 15.81
N ALA A 18 16.34 2.63 16.58
CA ALA A 18 15.30 3.03 17.51
C ALA A 18 14.86 4.46 17.15
N ASP A 19 13.62 4.61 16.79
CA ASP A 19 13.04 5.88 16.40
C ASP A 19 11.97 6.31 17.39
N CYS A 20 11.90 7.60 17.70
CA CYS A 20 10.88 8.17 18.56
C CYS A 20 10.02 9.16 17.76
N SER A 21 8.71 9.05 17.90
CA SER A 21 7.75 9.95 17.26
C SER A 21 6.79 10.54 18.27
N THR A 22 6.65 11.86 18.25
CA THR A 22 5.67 12.57 19.05
C THR A 22 4.24 12.48 18.51
N ARG A 23 4.08 11.84 17.36
CA ARG A 23 2.77 11.56 16.75
C ARG A 23 1.99 10.46 17.45
N PHE A 24 2.64 9.73 18.35
CA PHE A 24 2.04 8.67 19.15
C PHE A 24 1.99 9.05 20.63
N ALA A 25 1.02 8.51 21.36
CA ALA A 25 0.86 8.74 22.79
C ALA A 25 2.02 8.19 23.60
N LYS A 26 2.14 8.62 24.86
CA LYS A 26 3.12 8.06 25.80
C LYS A 26 2.98 6.55 25.89
N GLY A 27 4.10 5.83 25.74
CA GLY A 27 4.14 4.37 25.72
C GLY A 27 4.21 3.77 24.32
N HIS A 28 3.75 4.48 23.27
CA HIS A 28 3.77 4.01 21.87
C HIS A 28 4.70 4.84 20.98
N GLN A 29 5.44 5.79 21.53
CA GLN A 29 6.30 6.72 20.79
C GLN A 29 7.53 6.05 20.17
N TRP A 30 8.06 5.02 20.82
CA TRP A 30 9.27 4.34 20.39
C TRP A 30 8.97 3.16 19.47
N GLY A 31 9.63 3.14 18.31
CA GLY A 31 9.68 2.00 17.39
C GLY A 31 11.10 1.43 17.33
N TYR A 32 11.20 0.10 17.30
CA TYR A 32 12.47 -0.63 17.25
C TYR A 32 12.52 -1.46 15.97
N PHE A 33 13.54 -1.22 15.15
CA PHE A 33 13.65 -1.77 13.81
C PHE A 33 14.99 -2.45 13.60
N PRO A 34 15.13 -3.72 14.05
CA PRO A 34 16.30 -4.51 13.75
C PRO A 34 16.32 -4.93 12.29
N SER A 35 17.55 -5.10 11.74
CA SER A 35 17.75 -5.72 10.43
C SER A 35 19.07 -6.47 10.38
N GLY A 36 19.12 -7.53 9.61
CA GLY A 36 20.29 -8.33 9.38
C GLY A 36 20.36 -8.82 7.94
N ALA A 37 21.58 -8.95 7.43
CA ALA A 37 21.83 -9.55 6.14
C ALA A 37 23.08 -10.43 6.19
N VAL A 38 23.02 -11.52 5.45
CA VAL A 38 24.15 -12.38 5.20
C VAL A 38 24.34 -12.51 3.71
N ALA A 39 25.60 -12.50 3.25
CA ALA A 39 25.91 -12.82 1.88
C ALA A 39 27.14 -13.74 1.80
N TRP A 40 27.08 -14.66 0.86
CA TRP A 40 28.14 -15.61 0.62
C TRP A 40 28.57 -15.57 -0.84
N ARG A 41 29.83 -15.20 -1.06
CA ARG A 41 30.43 -15.23 -2.39
C ARG A 41 30.97 -16.62 -2.66
N MET A 42 30.14 -17.44 -3.29
CA MET A 42 30.46 -18.84 -3.57
C MET A 42 31.56 -18.97 -4.63
N SER A 43 31.66 -18.01 -5.56
CA SER A 43 32.71 -18.05 -6.61
C SER A 43 34.13 -18.03 -6.05
N ASP A 44 34.33 -17.53 -4.82
CA ASP A 44 35.65 -17.43 -4.20
C ASP A 44 36.00 -18.68 -3.35
N GLU A 45 35.16 -19.71 -3.36
CA GLU A 45 35.44 -20.97 -2.68
C GLU A 45 36.38 -21.86 -3.47
N GLU A 46 37.18 -22.67 -2.77
CA GLU A 46 38.18 -23.53 -3.38
C GLU A 46 37.59 -24.55 -4.35
N PHE A 47 36.42 -25.09 -4.04
CA PHE A 47 35.72 -26.05 -4.90
C PHE A 47 35.14 -25.42 -6.19
N MET A 48 35.11 -24.08 -6.31
CA MET A 48 34.64 -23.38 -7.48
C MET A 48 35.77 -22.92 -8.42
N GLN A 49 37.02 -23.20 -8.08
CA GLN A 49 38.16 -22.75 -8.86
C GLN A 49 38.14 -23.26 -10.32
N ASP A 50 37.69 -24.49 -10.56
CA ASP A 50 37.57 -25.04 -11.89
C ASP A 50 36.53 -24.31 -12.76
N ALA A 51 35.54 -23.68 -12.13
CA ALA A 51 34.52 -22.92 -12.81
C ALA A 51 34.96 -21.47 -13.10
N SER A 52 36.07 -21.00 -12.54
CA SER A 52 36.53 -19.60 -12.66
C SER A 52 36.80 -19.13 -14.09
N SER A 53 36.97 -20.06 -15.02
CA SER A 53 37.17 -19.76 -16.45
C SER A 53 35.93 -19.15 -17.12
N TRP A 54 34.74 -19.47 -16.65
CA TRP A 54 33.47 -18.99 -17.20
C TRP A 54 32.57 -18.31 -16.15
N LEU A 55 32.69 -18.68 -14.88
CA LEU A 55 31.92 -18.11 -13.77
C LEU A 55 32.79 -17.10 -13.03
N SER A 56 32.54 -15.81 -13.21
CA SER A 56 33.32 -14.73 -12.63
C SER A 56 32.80 -14.31 -11.24
N ASN A 57 31.51 -14.43 -11.02
CA ASN A 57 30.87 -14.08 -9.76
C ASN A 57 29.64 -14.93 -9.53
N LEU A 58 29.54 -15.49 -8.32
CA LEU A 58 28.32 -16.11 -7.83
C LEU A 58 28.19 -15.81 -6.34
N LYS A 59 27.18 -15.02 -6.00
CA LYS A 59 26.94 -14.57 -4.63
C LYS A 59 25.50 -14.75 -4.25
N PHE A 60 25.26 -15.40 -3.13
CA PHE A 60 23.97 -15.53 -2.51
C PHE A 60 23.80 -14.47 -1.42
N ARG A 61 22.61 -13.92 -1.34
CA ARG A 61 22.21 -12.92 -0.35
C ARG A 61 20.93 -13.33 0.35
N LEU A 62 20.88 -13.14 1.66
CA LEU A 62 19.68 -13.30 2.45
C LEU A 62 19.57 -12.12 3.39
N SER A 63 18.44 -11.45 3.39
CA SER A 63 18.18 -10.34 4.28
C SER A 63 16.83 -10.42 4.99
N LEU A 64 16.82 -9.95 6.22
CA LEU A 64 15.62 -9.77 7.05
C LEU A 64 15.70 -8.39 7.67
N GLY A 65 14.67 -7.58 7.47
CA GLY A 65 14.65 -6.22 8.02
C GLY A 65 13.26 -5.83 8.50
N MET A 66 13.25 -4.87 9.43
CA MET A 66 12.03 -4.22 9.90
C MET A 66 12.13 -2.73 9.65
N ALA A 67 11.05 -2.12 9.20
CA ALA A 67 10.90 -0.68 9.02
C ALA A 67 9.56 -0.22 9.58
N GLY A 68 9.56 0.93 10.24
CA GLY A 68 8.36 1.56 10.78
C GLY A 68 7.86 2.70 9.92
N ASN A 69 6.55 2.89 9.91
CA ASN A 69 5.89 4.05 9.33
C ASN A 69 5.09 4.76 10.43
N ASN A 70 5.30 6.07 10.56
CA ASN A 70 4.61 6.95 11.52
C ASN A 70 3.80 8.03 10.80
N ASN A 71 3.38 7.79 9.58
CA ASN A 71 2.63 8.78 8.79
C ASN A 71 1.18 8.89 9.28
N VAL A 72 1.01 9.61 10.39
CA VAL A 72 -0.26 9.86 11.07
C VAL A 72 -0.35 11.35 11.39
N ASP A 73 -1.51 11.95 11.21
CA ASP A 73 -1.73 13.32 11.61
C ASP A 73 -1.80 13.46 13.14
N LEU A 74 -1.32 14.61 13.66
CA LEU A 74 -1.31 14.89 15.09
C LEU A 74 -2.71 14.95 15.72
N GLY A 75 -3.74 15.25 14.94
CA GLY A 75 -5.13 15.32 15.39
C GLY A 75 -5.70 14.01 15.91
N TYR A 76 -5.06 12.87 15.62
CA TYR A 76 -5.58 11.55 16.01
C TYR A 76 -5.28 11.16 17.46
N LEU A 77 -4.38 11.86 18.11
CA LEU A 77 -4.06 11.63 19.53
C LEU A 77 -5.01 12.34 20.49
N HIS A 78 -5.58 13.43 20.05
CA HIS A 78 -6.45 14.27 20.87
C HIS A 78 -7.86 14.25 20.30
N PRO A 79 -8.90 14.19 21.17
CA PRO A 79 -10.25 14.39 20.69
C PRO A 79 -10.31 15.76 20.03
N ASP A 80 -10.84 15.77 18.81
CA ASP A 80 -11.02 17.01 18.07
C ASP A 80 -11.93 17.92 18.91
N PHE A 81 -11.37 18.99 19.43
CA PHE A 81 -12.17 20.02 20.07
C PHE A 81 -13.01 20.64 18.95
N LEU A 82 -14.28 20.34 18.98
CA LEU A 82 -15.31 20.81 18.08
C LEU A 82 -15.06 22.26 17.64
N SER A 83 -14.76 22.46 16.38
CA SER A 83 -15.11 23.72 15.75
C SER A 83 -16.64 23.76 15.70
N GLN A 84 -17.25 24.44 16.63
CA GLN A 84 -18.70 24.64 16.67
C GLN A 84 -19.05 25.47 15.45
N GLN A 85 -19.64 24.88 14.45
CA GLN A 85 -20.28 25.62 13.38
C GLN A 85 -21.61 26.09 13.94
N MET A 86 -21.65 27.36 14.32
CA MET A 86 -22.87 28.03 14.79
C MET A 86 -23.78 28.24 13.58
N THR A 87 -24.86 27.50 13.51
CA THR A 87 -25.90 27.73 12.52
C THR A 87 -27.08 28.42 13.22
N TYR A 88 -27.42 29.59 12.75
CA TYR A 88 -28.61 30.31 13.20
C TYR A 88 -29.81 29.75 12.42
N LEU A 89 -30.75 29.18 13.12
CA LEU A 89 -32.07 28.88 12.57
C LEU A 89 -32.97 30.08 12.80
N ASP A 90 -33.38 30.73 11.72
CA ASP A 90 -34.42 31.74 11.76
C ASP A 90 -35.78 31.05 11.84
N MET A 91 -36.42 31.13 12.99
CA MET A 91 -37.73 30.49 13.24
C MET A 91 -38.91 31.39 12.83
N GLY A 92 -38.73 32.27 11.87
CA GLY A 92 -39.79 33.07 11.24
C GLY A 92 -40.67 33.87 12.18
N LYS A 93 -40.59 35.19 12.06
CA LYS A 93 -41.27 36.25 12.88
C LYS A 93 -40.74 36.49 14.29
N GLY A 94 -39.61 37.14 14.33
CA GLY A 94 -39.21 37.93 15.53
C GLY A 94 -38.29 37.21 16.48
N THR A 95 -37.08 37.66 16.52
CA THR A 95 -36.13 37.77 17.66
C THR A 95 -35.75 36.56 18.51
N SER A 96 -36.03 35.35 18.12
CA SER A 96 -35.51 34.17 18.82
C SER A 96 -34.61 33.35 17.90
N ASN A 97 -33.36 33.79 17.78
CA ASN A 97 -32.34 32.99 17.13
C ASN A 97 -31.98 31.83 18.06
N ILE A 98 -32.37 30.62 17.69
CA ILE A 98 -31.91 29.43 18.40
C ILE A 98 -30.53 29.10 17.83
N LEU A 99 -29.52 29.18 18.67
CA LEU A 99 -28.17 28.72 18.36
C LEU A 99 -28.17 27.21 18.33
N VAL A 100 -28.16 26.60 17.13
CA VAL A 100 -27.96 25.18 17.00
C VAL A 100 -26.46 24.90 16.87
N VAL A 101 -25.89 24.34 17.90
CA VAL A 101 -24.51 23.88 17.89
C VAL A 101 -24.44 22.59 17.08
N GLY A 102 -24.20 22.73 15.79
CA GLY A 102 -23.90 21.60 14.90
C GLY A 102 -22.48 21.08 15.16
N GLY A 103 -22.34 19.83 15.56
CA GLY A 103 -21.03 19.20 15.64
C GLY A 103 -20.55 18.79 14.25
N SER A 104 -19.46 19.40 13.77
CA SER A 104 -18.78 18.87 12.60
C SER A 104 -17.92 17.64 12.96
N ASN A 105 -17.59 16.86 11.96
CA ASN A 105 -16.79 15.64 11.94
C ASN A 105 -15.98 15.34 13.20
N LYS A 106 -16.47 14.42 14.01
CA LYS A 106 -15.80 14.02 15.25
C LYS A 106 -14.91 12.82 14.98
N ILE A 107 -13.62 13.06 15.08
CA ILE A 107 -12.63 11.98 15.08
C ILE A 107 -12.51 11.46 16.51
N ALA A 108 -12.70 10.16 16.72
CA ALA A 108 -12.43 9.55 18.01
C ALA A 108 -10.91 9.43 18.19
N SER A 109 -10.38 9.94 19.30
CA SER A 109 -8.96 9.75 19.62
C SER A 109 -8.63 8.30 19.88
N ASN A 110 -7.44 7.87 19.50
CA ASN A 110 -6.91 6.55 19.81
C ASN A 110 -5.51 6.68 20.46
N PRO A 111 -5.42 6.64 21.79
CA PRO A 111 -4.14 6.70 22.48
C PRO A 111 -3.28 5.44 22.30
N ASP A 112 -3.87 4.32 21.86
CA ASP A 112 -3.16 3.05 21.64
C ASP A 112 -2.57 2.94 20.23
N LEU A 113 -2.66 4.02 19.45
CA LEU A 113 -2.12 4.07 18.11
C LEU A 113 -0.59 3.93 18.13
N LYS A 114 -0.07 3.01 17.34
CA LYS A 114 1.35 2.66 17.28
C LYS A 114 1.87 2.62 15.84
N TRP A 115 3.17 2.42 15.71
CA TRP A 115 3.84 2.32 14.42
C TRP A 115 3.29 1.19 13.54
N GLU A 116 3.04 1.47 12.27
CA GLU A 116 2.95 0.41 11.27
C GLU A 116 4.32 -0.22 11.10
N THR A 117 4.37 -1.52 10.95
CA THR A 117 5.64 -2.25 10.83
C THR A 117 5.66 -3.09 9.56
N THR A 118 6.64 -2.83 8.69
CA THR A 118 6.92 -3.66 7.53
C THR A 118 8.11 -4.57 7.83
N ILE A 119 7.88 -5.86 7.67
CA ILE A 119 8.90 -6.91 7.76
C ILE A 119 9.25 -7.32 6.35
N THR A 120 10.49 -7.03 5.94
CA THR A 120 11.04 -7.35 4.63
C THR A 120 11.89 -8.61 4.74
N ARG A 121 11.71 -9.53 3.81
CA ARG A 121 12.52 -10.74 3.63
C ARG A 121 12.91 -10.79 2.17
N ASP A 122 14.18 -11.00 1.95
CA ASP A 122 14.74 -10.99 0.60
C ASP A 122 15.79 -12.09 0.47
N PHE A 123 15.73 -12.81 -0.65
CA PHE A 123 16.73 -13.76 -1.09
C PHE A 123 17.19 -13.36 -2.47
N GLY A 124 18.48 -13.09 -2.62
CA GLY A 124 19.08 -12.64 -3.86
C GLY A 124 20.23 -13.53 -4.33
N ILE A 125 20.37 -13.62 -5.64
CA ILE A 125 21.52 -14.26 -6.31
C ILE A 125 22.12 -13.24 -7.25
N ASP A 126 23.39 -12.91 -7.06
CA ASP A 126 24.17 -12.13 -8.00
C ASP A 126 25.04 -13.08 -8.81
N TYR A 127 25.01 -12.99 -10.13
CA TYR A 127 25.80 -13.82 -11.02
C TYR A 127 26.59 -12.99 -12.03
N GLY A 128 27.75 -13.52 -12.40
CA GLY A 128 28.62 -12.94 -13.42
C GLY A 128 29.33 -14.04 -14.19
N PHE A 129 29.31 -13.94 -15.50
CA PHE A 129 29.93 -14.90 -16.42
C PHE A 129 30.89 -14.22 -17.37
N PHE A 130 31.86 -15.00 -17.84
CA PHE A 130 32.81 -14.57 -18.89
C PHE A 130 33.54 -13.27 -18.58
N ASN A 131 34.21 -13.22 -17.42
CA ASN A 131 34.88 -12.01 -16.90
C ASN A 131 33.94 -10.81 -16.83
N GLU A 132 32.76 -11.02 -16.24
CA GLU A 132 31.72 -10.00 -16.03
C GLU A 132 31.14 -9.40 -17.33
N ARG A 133 31.30 -10.09 -18.46
CA ARG A 133 30.64 -9.66 -19.70
C ARG A 133 29.14 -9.90 -19.66
N LEU A 134 28.69 -10.87 -18.91
CA LEU A 134 27.28 -11.13 -18.63
C LEU A 134 27.09 -11.14 -17.12
N THR A 135 26.36 -10.17 -16.59
CA THR A 135 26.05 -10.06 -15.16
C THR A 135 24.56 -9.92 -14.96
N GLY A 136 24.10 -10.24 -13.77
CA GLY A 136 22.71 -10.00 -13.41
C GLY A 136 22.41 -10.38 -11.98
N THR A 137 21.15 -10.14 -11.62
CA THR A 137 20.60 -10.48 -10.30
C THR A 137 19.25 -11.18 -10.44
N ILE A 138 18.98 -12.03 -9.49
CA ILE A 138 17.67 -12.64 -9.27
C ILE A 138 17.32 -12.37 -7.83
N ASP A 139 16.24 -11.64 -7.58
CA ASP A 139 15.77 -11.31 -6.25
C ASP A 139 14.36 -11.86 -6.04
N LEU A 140 14.17 -12.54 -4.91
CA LEU A 140 12.89 -13.07 -4.44
C LEU A 140 12.59 -12.41 -3.12
N TYR A 141 11.48 -11.70 -3.04
CA TYR A 141 11.12 -11.00 -1.82
C TYR A 141 9.70 -11.30 -1.38
N TRP A 142 9.51 -11.23 -0.07
CA TRP A 142 8.17 -11.13 0.48
C TRP A 142 8.15 -10.23 1.71
N ASN A 143 7.33 -9.21 1.60
CA ASN A 143 7.17 -8.17 2.60
C ASN A 143 5.80 -8.32 3.26
N THR A 144 5.76 -8.14 4.56
CA THR A 144 4.51 -8.15 5.31
C THR A 144 4.42 -6.85 6.10
N THR A 145 3.43 -6.03 5.79
CA THR A 145 3.12 -4.85 6.59
C THR A 145 2.00 -5.20 7.57
N LYS A 146 2.26 -4.98 8.84
CA LYS A 146 1.34 -5.23 9.96
C LYS A 146 0.98 -3.93 10.65
N ASP A 147 -0.09 -4.00 11.43
CA ASP A 147 -0.57 -2.88 12.22
C ASP A 147 -0.87 -1.66 11.34
N LEU A 148 -1.45 -1.89 10.16
CA LEU A 148 -1.85 -0.83 9.24
C LEU A 148 -2.78 0.15 9.93
N ILE A 149 -2.50 1.45 9.81
CA ILE A 149 -3.33 2.49 10.38
C ILE A 149 -4.50 2.76 9.44
N ILE A 150 -5.64 2.18 9.77
CA ILE A 150 -6.85 2.23 8.95
C ILE A 150 -7.92 3.06 9.65
N ARG A 151 -8.61 3.86 8.86
CA ARG A 151 -9.79 4.61 9.29
C ARG A 151 -10.98 3.65 9.41
N GLN A 152 -11.49 3.52 10.63
CA GLN A 152 -12.70 2.73 10.90
C GLN A 152 -13.87 3.64 11.25
N ASN A 153 -15.01 3.44 10.60
CA ASN A 153 -16.24 4.17 10.92
C ASN A 153 -16.75 3.75 12.28
N MET A 154 -17.15 4.72 13.08
CA MET A 154 -17.64 4.52 14.45
C MET A 154 -19.15 4.81 14.51
N PRO A 155 -19.89 4.01 15.27
CA PRO A 155 -21.32 4.29 15.46
C PRO A 155 -21.55 5.51 16.35
N ALA A 156 -22.67 6.17 16.14
CA ALA A 156 -23.30 7.20 16.95
C ALA A 156 -22.57 8.56 17.04
N ARG A 157 -21.63 8.76 17.94
CA ARG A 157 -21.14 10.11 18.32
C ARG A 157 -19.95 10.57 17.52
N TYR A 158 -19.17 9.63 17.01
CA TYR A 158 -17.95 9.88 16.26
C TYR A 158 -18.11 9.35 14.83
N ASN A 159 -17.53 10.03 13.86
CA ASN A 159 -17.61 9.58 12.47
C ASN A 159 -16.64 8.43 12.22
N TYR A 160 -15.43 8.54 12.74
CA TYR A 160 -14.40 7.53 12.55
C TYR A 160 -13.31 7.59 13.62
N GLN A 161 -12.53 6.54 13.69
CA GLN A 161 -11.32 6.41 14.50
C GLN A 161 -10.21 5.76 13.66
N TYR A 162 -8.97 6.15 13.87
CA TYR A 162 -7.82 5.43 13.32
C TYR A 162 -7.38 4.33 14.26
N GLN A 163 -7.21 3.14 13.73
CA GLN A 163 -6.81 1.95 14.49
C GLN A 163 -5.73 1.20 13.75
N ASN A 164 -4.82 0.55 14.49
CA ASN A 164 -3.85 -0.37 13.93
C ASN A 164 -4.51 -1.73 13.68
N ILE A 165 -5.16 -1.86 12.55
CA ILE A 165 -5.85 -3.08 12.14
C ILE A 165 -5.44 -3.45 10.73
N GLY A 166 -5.36 -4.74 10.50
CA GLY A 166 -5.05 -5.24 9.18
C GLY A 166 -3.57 -5.44 8.90
N SER A 167 -3.36 -6.22 7.90
CA SER A 167 -2.04 -6.49 7.34
C SER A 167 -2.11 -6.78 5.85
N THR A 168 -1.03 -6.45 5.15
CA THR A 168 -0.85 -6.77 3.74
C THR A 168 0.42 -7.56 3.52
N ARG A 169 0.43 -8.37 2.48
CA ARG A 169 1.62 -9.09 2.01
C ARG A 169 1.90 -8.73 0.57
N ASN A 170 3.14 -8.35 0.32
CA ASN A 170 3.67 -8.12 -1.01
C ASN A 170 4.75 -9.16 -1.28
N MET A 171 4.61 -9.93 -2.36
CA MET A 171 5.58 -10.91 -2.81
C MET A 171 5.92 -10.66 -4.27
N GLY A 172 7.18 -10.84 -4.61
CA GLY A 172 7.59 -10.70 -5.99
C GLY A 172 8.94 -11.31 -6.30
N MET A 173 9.27 -11.26 -7.56
CA MET A 173 10.56 -11.64 -8.09
C MET A 173 11.02 -10.61 -9.11
N GLU A 174 12.31 -10.34 -9.08
CA GLU A 174 12.96 -9.40 -9.96
C GLU A 174 14.15 -10.07 -10.64
N PHE A 175 14.26 -9.87 -11.93
CA PHE A 175 15.37 -10.36 -12.74
C PHE A 175 16.03 -9.16 -13.40
N SER A 176 17.34 -9.07 -13.29
CA SER A 176 18.14 -8.14 -14.08
C SER A 176 19.23 -8.86 -14.81
N ILE A 177 19.54 -8.41 -16.00
CA ILE A 177 20.63 -8.94 -16.84
C ILE A 177 21.29 -7.78 -17.55
N LYS A 178 22.61 -7.81 -17.57
CA LYS A 178 23.45 -6.86 -18.30
C LYS A 178 24.46 -7.64 -19.12
N GLY A 179 24.50 -7.37 -20.42
CA GLY A 179 25.45 -7.95 -21.35
C GLY A 179 26.34 -6.87 -21.97
N VAL A 180 27.67 -7.05 -21.88
CA VAL A 180 28.65 -6.24 -22.60
C VAL A 180 28.96 -6.90 -23.93
N ILE A 181 28.39 -6.38 -25.01
CA ILE A 181 28.52 -6.95 -26.36
C ILE A 181 29.88 -6.61 -26.95
N LEU A 182 30.25 -5.34 -26.86
CA LEU A 182 31.53 -4.82 -27.38
C LEU A 182 32.19 -3.99 -26.33
N ASP A 183 33.44 -4.30 -26.03
CA ASP A 183 34.32 -3.44 -25.25
C ASP A 183 35.71 -3.45 -25.92
N LYS A 184 35.99 -2.40 -26.68
CA LYS A 184 37.27 -2.27 -27.39
C LYS A 184 37.90 -0.95 -27.05
N LYS A 185 39.10 -1.05 -26.49
CA LYS A 185 39.96 0.09 -26.20
C LYS A 185 41.12 0.11 -27.20
N SER A 186 41.21 1.16 -28.00
CA SER A 186 42.28 1.42 -28.90
C SER A 186 42.90 2.80 -28.59
N LYS A 187 44.16 3.00 -28.98
CA LYS A 187 44.83 4.31 -28.76
C LYS A 187 44.09 5.49 -29.41
N SER A 188 43.33 5.23 -30.46
CA SER A 188 42.65 6.27 -31.25
C SER A 188 41.13 6.29 -31.01
N LEU A 189 40.51 5.19 -30.62
CA LEU A 189 39.06 5.10 -30.45
C LEU A 189 38.70 4.03 -29.43
N SER A 190 37.89 4.40 -28.43
CA SER A 190 37.36 3.47 -27.45
C SER A 190 35.83 3.44 -27.59
N TYR A 191 35.25 2.27 -27.67
CA TYR A 191 33.80 2.09 -27.66
C TYR A 191 33.39 0.91 -26.80
N ASN A 192 32.29 1.12 -26.09
CA ASN A 192 31.63 0.12 -25.28
C ASN A 192 30.16 0.08 -25.69
N LEU A 193 29.63 -1.13 -25.90
CA LEU A 193 28.22 -1.38 -26.15
C LEU A 193 27.73 -2.41 -25.12
N SER A 194 26.81 -2.01 -24.27
CA SER A 194 26.14 -2.89 -23.33
C SER A 194 24.63 -2.82 -23.49
N ILE A 195 23.96 -3.91 -23.18
CA ILE A 195 22.50 -4.02 -23.10
C ILE A 195 22.16 -4.41 -21.68
N ASP A 196 21.24 -3.66 -21.08
CA ASP A 196 20.68 -3.89 -19.77
C ASP A 196 19.18 -4.14 -19.91
N ALA A 197 18.67 -5.20 -19.29
CA ALA A 197 17.26 -5.52 -19.25
C ALA A 197 16.85 -5.92 -17.82
N ASN A 198 15.64 -5.55 -17.41
CA ASN A 198 15.05 -5.98 -16.17
C ASN A 198 13.57 -6.34 -16.36
N ILE A 199 13.10 -7.27 -15.55
CA ILE A 199 11.68 -7.64 -15.47
C ILE A 199 11.34 -7.92 -14.02
N SER A 200 10.19 -7.44 -13.57
CA SER A 200 9.69 -7.68 -12.22
C SER A 200 8.26 -8.18 -12.24
N PHE A 201 7.95 -9.10 -11.34
CA PHE A 201 6.62 -9.62 -11.08
C PHE A 201 6.28 -9.36 -9.62
N ASN A 202 5.14 -8.75 -9.37
CA ASN A 202 4.72 -8.33 -8.04
C ASN A 202 3.26 -8.69 -7.79
N LYS A 203 2.95 -9.13 -6.58
CA LYS A 203 1.60 -9.42 -6.13
C LYS A 203 1.40 -8.99 -4.68
N THR A 204 0.50 -8.02 -4.49
CA THR A 204 0.12 -7.55 -3.15
C THR A 204 -1.27 -8.08 -2.80
N ARG A 205 -1.42 -8.64 -1.60
CA ARG A 205 -2.70 -9.15 -1.07
C ARG A 205 -2.98 -8.63 0.32
N VAL A 206 -4.25 -8.41 0.60
CA VAL A 206 -4.75 -8.19 1.94
C VAL A 206 -4.66 -9.51 2.71
N GLN A 207 -4.03 -9.50 3.89
CA GLN A 207 -3.90 -10.69 4.75
C GLN A 207 -4.95 -10.70 5.85
N ASP A 208 -5.23 -9.52 6.38
CA ASP A 208 -6.11 -9.36 7.54
C ASP A 208 -6.70 -7.95 7.54
N LEU A 209 -7.93 -7.81 7.98
CA LEU A 209 -8.65 -6.55 8.18
C LEU A 209 -9.27 -6.49 9.59
N GLY A 210 -8.67 -7.18 10.55
CA GLY A 210 -9.22 -7.32 11.91
C GLY A 210 -10.50 -8.15 11.93
N ASN A 211 -11.57 -7.59 12.46
CA ASN A 211 -12.87 -8.28 12.53
C ASN A 211 -13.69 -8.19 11.23
N MET A 212 -13.15 -7.56 10.18
CA MET A 212 -13.82 -7.37 8.91
C MET A 212 -13.32 -8.38 7.87
N THR A 213 -14.20 -8.88 7.04
CA THR A 213 -13.85 -9.71 5.87
C THR A 213 -13.56 -8.87 4.65
N SER A 214 -14.20 -7.70 4.56
CA SER A 214 -14.02 -6.73 3.49
C SER A 214 -14.21 -5.31 4.00
N MET A 215 -13.64 -4.35 3.28
CA MET A 215 -13.76 -2.93 3.55
C MET A 215 -13.84 -2.15 2.24
N LEU A 216 -14.72 -1.17 2.20
CA LEU A 216 -14.82 -0.22 1.09
C LEU A 216 -13.81 0.92 1.30
N ALA A 217 -12.99 1.16 0.31
CA ALA A 217 -12.05 2.28 0.31
C ALA A 217 -12.46 3.30 -0.76
N GLN A 218 -12.49 4.56 -0.37
CA GLN A 218 -12.79 5.69 -1.24
C GLN A 218 -11.52 6.50 -1.42
N THR A 219 -11.20 6.80 -2.67
CA THR A 219 -10.13 7.73 -3.01
C THR A 219 -10.71 8.94 -3.70
N SER A 220 -10.18 10.11 -3.44
CA SER A 220 -10.63 11.36 -4.07
C SER A 220 -10.05 11.58 -5.49
N CYS A 221 -9.58 10.51 -6.15
CA CYS A 221 -8.78 10.63 -7.37
C CYS A 221 -9.58 10.85 -8.65
N PHE A 222 -10.87 10.52 -8.68
CA PHE A 222 -11.67 10.57 -9.91
C PHE A 222 -12.94 11.40 -9.72
N GLY A 223 -12.95 12.61 -10.24
CA GLY A 223 -14.15 13.37 -10.53
C GLY A 223 -14.60 14.38 -9.48
N SER A 224 -15.67 15.09 -9.81
CA SER A 224 -16.29 16.08 -8.95
C SER A 224 -17.07 15.44 -7.82
N SER A 225 -17.15 16.11 -6.70
CA SER A 225 -17.73 15.64 -5.44
C SER A 225 -19.18 15.13 -5.51
N GLU A 226 -19.90 15.40 -6.57
CA GLU A 226 -21.30 15.00 -6.75
C GLU A 226 -21.48 13.52 -7.15
N TYR A 227 -20.47 12.91 -7.79
CA TYR A 227 -20.53 11.51 -8.21
C TYR A 227 -19.80 10.54 -7.30
N LEU A 228 -19.09 11.03 -6.27
CA LEU A 228 -18.21 10.25 -5.40
C LEU A 228 -18.88 9.75 -4.11
N THR A 229 -20.16 9.48 -4.15
CA THR A 229 -20.84 8.85 -3.00
C THR A 229 -20.60 7.36 -2.90
N THR A 230 -20.02 6.75 -3.93
CA THR A 230 -19.77 5.31 -4.01
C THR A 230 -18.29 5.01 -3.76
N ALA A 231 -18.01 4.01 -2.95
CA ALA A 231 -16.64 3.54 -2.77
C ALA A 231 -16.12 2.93 -4.07
N GLU A 232 -14.90 3.31 -4.46
CA GLU A 232 -14.30 2.92 -5.74
C GLU A 232 -13.52 1.60 -5.65
N PHE A 233 -13.07 1.25 -4.45
CA PHE A 233 -12.24 0.08 -4.23
C PHE A 233 -12.81 -0.83 -3.15
N LEU A 234 -12.71 -2.13 -3.40
CA LEU A 234 -13.03 -3.17 -2.43
C LEU A 234 -11.72 -3.80 -1.93
N LEU A 235 -11.47 -3.69 -0.64
CA LEU A 235 -10.44 -4.43 0.05
C LEU A 235 -11.07 -5.68 0.68
N GLU A 236 -10.62 -6.86 0.31
CA GLU A 236 -11.13 -8.13 0.80
C GLU A 236 -9.97 -9.03 1.21
N VAL A 237 -10.11 -9.74 2.31
CA VAL A 237 -9.09 -10.65 2.81
C VAL A 237 -8.78 -11.74 1.79
N GLY A 238 -7.49 -11.91 1.48
CA GLY A 238 -7.00 -12.86 0.47
C GLY A 238 -6.95 -12.32 -0.95
N GLN A 239 -7.63 -11.20 -1.24
CA GLN A 239 -7.67 -10.60 -2.57
C GLN A 239 -6.55 -9.58 -2.80
N PRO A 240 -6.25 -9.24 -4.06
CA PRO A 240 -5.31 -8.19 -4.38
C PRO A 240 -5.74 -6.84 -3.79
N VAL A 241 -4.75 -6.03 -3.40
CA VAL A 241 -5.00 -4.61 -3.07
C VAL A 241 -5.26 -3.85 -4.37
N GLY A 242 -6.34 -3.07 -4.41
CA GLY A 242 -6.70 -2.24 -5.55
C GLY A 242 -7.74 -2.87 -6.48
N ASN A 243 -8.53 -3.84 -6.00
CA ASN A 243 -9.71 -4.29 -6.73
C ASN A 243 -10.72 -3.14 -6.85
N VAL A 244 -11.07 -2.81 -8.08
CA VAL A 244 -12.06 -1.77 -8.38
C VAL A 244 -13.44 -2.35 -8.16
N LEU A 245 -14.28 -1.63 -7.43
CA LEU A 245 -15.69 -1.92 -7.28
C LEU A 245 -16.48 -1.11 -8.31
N GLY A 246 -17.26 -1.78 -9.11
CA GLY A 246 -18.10 -1.15 -10.13
C GLY A 246 -19.39 -1.92 -10.35
N TYR A 247 -20.29 -1.29 -11.05
CA TYR A 247 -21.50 -1.93 -11.52
C TYR A 247 -21.28 -2.42 -12.96
N GLU A 248 -21.68 -3.64 -13.22
CA GLU A 248 -21.79 -4.15 -14.58
C GLU A 248 -23.12 -3.68 -15.17
N THR A 249 -23.09 -3.09 -16.35
CA THR A 249 -24.31 -2.60 -17.00
C THR A 249 -25.02 -3.77 -17.69
N ASP A 250 -26.26 -3.99 -17.33
CA ASP A 250 -27.15 -5.01 -17.93
C ASP A 250 -27.96 -4.45 -19.12
N GLY A 251 -27.52 -3.31 -19.66
CA GLY A 251 -28.17 -2.64 -20.80
C GLY A 251 -28.90 -1.37 -20.42
N TYR A 252 -29.80 -0.94 -21.31
CA TYR A 252 -30.64 0.23 -21.10
C TYR A 252 -32.05 -0.18 -20.70
N TYR A 253 -32.67 0.59 -19.84
CA TYR A 253 -34.09 0.40 -19.55
C TYR A 253 -34.91 0.51 -20.82
N THR A 254 -35.76 -0.47 -21.05
CA THR A 254 -36.70 -0.50 -22.17
C THR A 254 -38.10 -0.17 -21.66
N ALA A 255 -39.02 0.17 -22.59
CA ALA A 255 -40.42 0.41 -22.24
C ALA A 255 -41.06 -0.77 -21.51
N ASN A 256 -40.59 -2.00 -21.76
CA ASN A 256 -41.09 -3.22 -21.11
C ASN A 256 -40.70 -3.29 -19.62
N ASP A 257 -39.57 -2.74 -19.23
CA ASP A 257 -39.09 -2.73 -17.84
C ASP A 257 -40.00 -1.90 -16.93
N PHE A 258 -40.72 -0.93 -17.52
CA PHE A 258 -41.66 -0.08 -16.81
C PHE A 258 -43.11 -0.60 -16.83
N GLN A 259 -43.42 -1.56 -17.68
CA GLN A 259 -44.80 -2.09 -17.80
C GLN A 259 -45.27 -2.82 -16.53
N SER A 260 -44.38 -3.46 -15.80
CA SER A 260 -44.76 -4.17 -14.54
C SER A 260 -45.08 -3.22 -13.40
N TYR A 261 -44.65 -1.97 -13.47
CA TYR A 261 -44.96 -0.96 -12.43
C TYR A 261 -46.31 -0.28 -12.61
N LEU A 262 -46.92 -0.39 -13.78
CA LEU A 262 -48.20 0.27 -14.09
C LEU A 262 -49.41 -0.31 -13.34
N VAL A 263 -49.25 -1.45 -12.69
CA VAL A 263 -50.43 -2.19 -12.12
C VAL A 263 -50.67 -1.85 -10.67
N SER A 264 -49.74 -1.32 -9.90
CA SER A 264 -49.92 -1.24 -8.44
C SER A 264 -49.59 0.08 -7.75
N SER A 265 -49.02 1.06 -8.43
CA SER A 265 -48.70 2.33 -7.76
C SER A 265 -48.91 3.54 -8.67
N HIS A 266 -49.41 4.59 -8.10
CA HIS A 266 -49.74 5.86 -8.75
C HIS A 266 -48.51 6.70 -9.16
N ALA A 267 -47.30 6.15 -9.04
CA ALA A 267 -46.12 6.98 -9.08
C ALA A 267 -45.37 6.99 -10.40
N TRP A 268 -45.44 5.97 -11.25
CA TRP A 268 -44.62 5.87 -12.46
C TRP A 268 -45.40 5.19 -13.60
N GLY A 269 -45.40 5.74 -14.77
CA GLY A 269 -45.99 5.14 -15.96
C GLY A 269 -45.47 5.74 -17.25
N LEU A 270 -45.59 4.99 -18.35
CA LEU A 270 -45.42 5.51 -19.70
C LEU A 270 -46.75 5.99 -20.20
N LYS A 271 -46.90 7.28 -20.48
CA LYS A 271 -47.99 7.83 -21.21
C LYS A 271 -47.45 8.42 -22.51
N ASP A 272 -47.97 7.91 -23.63
CA ASP A 272 -47.58 8.36 -24.96
C ASP A 272 -46.06 8.21 -25.26
N GLY A 273 -45.42 7.17 -24.71
CA GLY A 273 -43.98 6.92 -24.90
C GLY A 273 -43.06 7.78 -24.05
N VAL A 274 -43.59 8.56 -23.11
CA VAL A 274 -42.83 9.38 -22.17
C VAL A 274 -43.01 8.85 -20.75
N VAL A 275 -41.89 8.77 -19.98
CA VAL A 275 -41.94 8.42 -18.55
C VAL A 275 -42.66 9.54 -17.82
N ASN A 276 -43.82 9.24 -17.25
CA ASN A 276 -44.56 10.17 -16.43
C ASN A 276 -44.27 9.91 -14.95
N TYR A 277 -43.68 10.90 -14.30
CA TYR A 277 -43.53 10.91 -12.84
C TYR A 277 -44.87 11.36 -12.32
N GLY A 278 -45.59 10.46 -11.64
CA GLY A 278 -46.94 10.77 -11.13
C GLY A 278 -46.93 12.03 -10.24
N ASP A 279 -48.09 12.73 -10.26
CA ASP A 279 -48.35 13.92 -9.44
C ASP A 279 -48.32 13.62 -7.94
#